data_a8bf8ccc247112741df59f86c6c35506
#
_entry.id   a8bf8ccc247112741df59f86c6c35506
#
_cell.length_a   1.000
_cell.length_b   1.000
_cell.length_c   1.000
_cell.angle_alpha   90.00
_cell.angle_beta   90.00
_cell.angle_gamma   90.00
#
_symmetry.space_group_name_H-M   'P 1'
#
loop_
_entity.id
_entity.type
_entity.pdbx_description
1 polymer ?
#
loop_
_entity_poly.entity_id
_entity_poly.type
_entity_poly.pdbx_seq_one_letter_code
_entity_poly.pdbx_strand_id
1 'polypeptide(L)'
;MASIRKRSPWRVVVDKDTANAAVFDTLKRAVAAAHALVAQGAVRGFVQDPRKGLAIGPETALVERVPGGSWEVRIRNRSAPDLVKSFARKSDADEWTAQREGEIAKRQFVDYREADRNTLGDLLARFARDRLEGRPKDDPDAVRTAKLRDHAIGRIRMSVLQSSDIVTYRDERVKVVKGATVKKELELLSRVIAIARAEWGIHMAANPASGRLVRRPAPQDGDVRDRRLAEVHVAVKANPPPAPDPVDGRAPPTPPGPATRRIRPDDAYEDDPEITALLAMPHSEQQALLRACRYPAWFTQRKHEVTAATLKARLKRKAQAPLKARLLGGCRIWAIVSFAIETAMRRGEMVKLRWKHVHLQQGYLELPASITKNRKPRIVPLTARAMRILATQPRCGESVFDTNANTVKLAFRRARERVGCVDLRVHDLRHEGTSRLFEKTDLRANEIGHVTGHTDPRMLERYYNKRPGEFVERFRRSFK
;
A
#
# COMPACT_ATOMS: atom_id res chain seq x y z
N MET A 1 26.42 38.09 11.81
CA MET A 1 26.00 39.47 12.11
C MET A 1 24.66 39.74 11.41
N ALA A 2 23.71 40.23 12.18
CA ALA A 2 22.42 40.68 11.63
C ALA A 2 22.56 42.11 11.11
N SER A 3 21.86 42.44 10.04
CA SER A 3 21.69 43.81 9.55
C SER A 3 20.22 44.11 9.44
N ILE A 4 19.79 45.22 10.04
CA ILE A 4 18.40 45.68 9.98
C ILE A 4 18.39 46.96 9.14
N ARG A 5 17.62 46.95 8.06
CA ARG A 5 17.52 48.10 7.15
C ARG A 5 16.08 48.48 6.93
N LYS A 6 15.78 49.77 6.99
CA LYS A 6 14.47 50.30 6.60
C LYS A 6 14.37 50.27 5.07
N ARG A 7 13.45 49.54 4.52
CA ARG A 7 13.09 49.56 3.10
C ARG A 7 11.81 50.36 2.91
N SER A 8 11.97 51.58 2.43
CA SER A 8 10.84 52.39 2.01
C SER A 8 10.88 52.44 0.49
N PRO A 9 9.86 51.97 -0.24
CA PRO A 9 9.83 52.17 -1.67
C PRO A 9 9.78 53.67 -2.03
N TRP A 10 10.17 53.96 -3.23
CA TRP A 10 10.13 55.31 -3.79
C TRP A 10 8.93 55.46 -4.63
N ARG A 11 8.30 56.66 -4.66
CA ARG A 11 7.22 56.98 -5.57
C ARG A 11 7.52 58.25 -6.34
N VAL A 12 6.95 58.31 -7.56
CA VAL A 12 7.00 59.51 -8.38
C VAL A 12 5.59 60.09 -8.37
N VAL A 13 5.45 61.30 -7.82
CA VAL A 13 4.20 62.01 -7.67
C VAL A 13 4.17 63.13 -8.69
N VAL A 14 3.11 63.24 -9.47
CA VAL A 14 2.88 64.34 -10.44
C VAL A 14 1.66 65.11 -9.96
N ASP A 15 1.75 66.42 -9.98
CA ASP A 15 0.66 67.38 -9.60
C ASP A 15 0.04 67.11 -8.21
N LYS A 16 0.89 66.65 -7.26
CA LYS A 16 0.48 66.31 -5.89
C LYS A 16 -0.49 65.14 -5.76
N ASP A 17 -0.79 64.41 -6.86
CA ASP A 17 -1.61 63.22 -6.82
C ASP A 17 -0.82 62.02 -6.29
N THR A 18 -0.98 61.73 -5.02
CA THR A 18 -0.33 60.60 -4.35
C THR A 18 -1.07 59.30 -4.55
N ALA A 19 -2.34 59.31 -4.96
CA ALA A 19 -3.16 58.11 -5.14
C ALA A 19 -2.74 57.32 -6.39
N ASN A 20 -2.41 58.05 -7.48
CA ASN A 20 -1.97 57.45 -8.74
C ASN A 20 -0.48 57.45 -8.96
N ALA A 21 0.31 57.69 -7.89
CA ALA A 21 1.75 57.73 -7.96
C ALA A 21 2.40 56.35 -8.26
N ALA A 22 3.21 56.28 -9.30
CA ALA A 22 3.98 55.07 -9.61
C ALA A 22 5.02 54.75 -8.51
N VAL A 23 5.02 53.51 -7.98
CA VAL A 23 5.88 53.07 -6.88
C VAL A 23 7.03 52.22 -7.41
N PHE A 24 8.24 52.42 -6.91
CA PHE A 24 9.48 51.77 -7.34
C PHE A 24 10.31 51.25 -6.13
N ASP A 25 10.90 50.10 -6.29
CA ASP A 25 11.73 49.49 -5.25
C ASP A 25 13.01 50.27 -4.91
N THR A 26 13.54 50.97 -5.87
CA THR A 26 14.81 51.67 -5.74
C THR A 26 14.73 53.12 -6.22
N LEU A 27 15.51 54.02 -5.59
CA LEU A 27 15.65 55.39 -6.00
C LEU A 27 16.05 55.52 -7.48
N LYS A 28 16.98 54.67 -7.94
CA LYS A 28 17.48 54.72 -9.34
C LYS A 28 16.34 54.48 -10.34
N ARG A 29 15.42 53.56 -10.07
CA ARG A 29 14.24 53.31 -10.93
C ARG A 29 13.24 54.45 -10.87
N ALA A 30 13.00 55.00 -9.69
CA ALA A 30 12.11 56.14 -9.54
C ALA A 30 12.63 57.37 -10.26
N VAL A 31 13.94 57.65 -10.12
CA VAL A 31 14.60 58.76 -10.86
C VAL A 31 14.58 58.52 -12.38
N ALA A 32 14.83 57.30 -12.84
CA ALA A 32 14.74 56.95 -14.26
C ALA A 32 13.30 57.15 -14.82
N ALA A 33 12.28 56.80 -14.04
CA ALA A 33 10.90 57.04 -14.39
C ALA A 33 10.53 58.54 -14.44
N ALA A 34 11.07 59.31 -13.46
CA ALA A 34 10.91 60.79 -13.50
C ALA A 34 11.58 61.39 -14.71
N HIS A 35 12.79 60.94 -15.09
CA HIS A 35 13.44 61.36 -16.34
C HIS A 35 12.62 61.04 -17.60
N ALA A 36 12.01 59.87 -17.64
CA ALA A 36 11.15 59.46 -18.74
C ALA A 36 9.89 60.38 -18.90
N LEU A 37 9.29 60.79 -17.78
CA LEU A 37 8.19 61.75 -17.78
C LEU A 37 8.60 63.12 -18.31
N VAL A 38 9.81 63.57 -17.98
CA VAL A 38 10.37 64.83 -18.53
C VAL A 38 10.62 64.66 -20.03
N ALA A 39 11.18 63.56 -20.48
CA ALA A 39 11.49 63.32 -21.88
C ALA A 39 10.22 63.18 -22.73
N GLN A 40 9.12 62.74 -22.16
CA GLN A 40 7.82 62.64 -22.79
C GLN A 40 7.02 63.98 -22.78
N GLY A 41 7.58 65.02 -22.15
CA GLY A 41 6.90 66.29 -22.01
C GLY A 41 5.74 66.32 -21.02
N ALA A 42 5.56 65.23 -20.24
CA ALA A 42 4.50 65.14 -19.26
C ALA A 42 4.74 66.03 -18.03
N VAL A 43 6.00 66.36 -17.73
CA VAL A 43 6.43 67.29 -16.68
C VAL A 43 7.63 68.10 -17.14
N ARG A 44 7.80 69.32 -16.63
CA ARG A 44 8.94 70.18 -16.99
C ARG A 44 10.23 69.85 -16.25
N GLY A 45 10.13 69.12 -15.14
CA GLY A 45 11.27 68.74 -14.35
C GLY A 45 10.89 67.81 -13.17
N PHE A 46 11.85 67.36 -12.38
CA PHE A 46 11.55 66.62 -11.17
C PHE A 46 12.46 67.07 -10.01
N VAL A 47 11.96 66.92 -8.79
CA VAL A 47 12.68 67.22 -7.54
C VAL A 47 12.88 65.92 -6.77
N GLN A 48 14.13 65.62 -6.44
CA GLN A 48 14.49 64.51 -5.58
C GLN A 48 14.66 65.02 -4.15
N ASP A 49 13.82 64.56 -3.21
CA ASP A 49 13.84 64.90 -1.78
C ASP A 49 13.53 66.40 -1.47
N PRO A 50 12.26 66.73 -1.17
CA PRO A 50 11.77 68.10 -0.94
C PRO A 50 12.41 68.78 0.28
N ARG A 51 13.19 68.09 1.11
CA ARG A 51 13.88 68.71 2.26
C ARG A 51 14.99 69.67 1.89
N LYS A 52 15.33 69.75 0.60
CA LYS A 52 16.40 70.67 0.12
C LYS A 52 15.87 72.03 -0.33
N GLY A 53 14.66 72.42 0.04
CA GLY A 53 14.19 73.80 -0.11
C GLY A 53 13.85 74.26 -1.54
N LEU A 54 13.76 73.38 -2.52
CA LEU A 54 13.31 73.72 -3.85
C LEU A 54 11.78 73.73 -3.90
N ALA A 55 11.23 74.86 -4.38
CA ALA A 55 9.78 75.00 -4.56
C ALA A 55 9.28 74.02 -5.64
N ILE A 56 8.31 73.20 -5.27
CA ILE A 56 7.61 72.31 -6.20
C ILE A 56 6.60 73.15 -6.95
N GLY A 57 6.90 73.45 -8.22
CA GLY A 57 5.96 74.16 -9.13
C GLY A 57 4.94 73.21 -9.77
N PRO A 58 3.87 73.75 -10.36
CA PRO A 58 3.01 72.96 -11.22
C PRO A 58 3.85 72.34 -12.37
N GLU A 59 3.51 71.15 -12.83
CA GLU A 59 4.25 70.39 -13.84
C GLU A 59 5.63 69.86 -13.40
N THR A 60 5.86 69.73 -12.08
CA THR A 60 7.11 69.16 -11.52
C THR A 60 6.83 67.82 -10.85
N ALA A 61 7.52 66.76 -11.25
CA ALA A 61 7.40 65.46 -10.61
C ALA A 61 8.23 65.46 -9.31
N LEU A 62 7.65 64.86 -8.25
CA LEU A 62 8.31 64.67 -6.96
C LEU A 62 8.74 63.20 -6.78
N VAL A 63 10.03 62.97 -6.62
CA VAL A 63 10.57 61.64 -6.25
C VAL A 63 10.76 61.60 -4.75
N GLU A 64 9.90 60.92 -4.05
CA GLU A 64 9.94 60.83 -2.60
C GLU A 64 9.85 59.39 -2.08
N ARG A 65 10.20 59.20 -0.83
CA ARG A 65 10.00 57.91 -0.16
C ARG A 65 8.57 57.77 0.28
N VAL A 66 7.97 56.59 0.01
CA VAL A 66 6.65 56.23 0.53
C VAL A 66 6.74 56.16 2.07
N PRO A 67 5.85 56.89 2.79
CA PRO A 67 5.78 56.78 4.23
C PRO A 67 5.43 55.33 4.67
N GLY A 68 5.99 54.87 5.78
CA GLY A 68 5.60 53.58 6.39
C GLY A 68 6.32 52.32 5.87
N GLY A 69 7.45 52.48 5.17
CA GLY A 69 8.20 51.31 4.64
C GLY A 69 8.53 50.22 5.65
N SER A 70 8.75 49.01 5.16
CA SER A 70 9.05 47.82 5.98
C SER A 70 10.52 47.80 6.47
N TRP A 71 10.72 47.09 7.58
CA TRP A 71 12.06 46.79 8.11
C TRP A 71 12.51 45.42 7.62
N GLU A 72 13.58 45.35 6.85
CA GLU A 72 14.19 44.09 6.40
C GLU A 72 15.32 43.71 7.33
N VAL A 73 15.24 42.53 7.90
CA VAL A 73 16.29 41.90 8.67
C VAL A 73 16.99 40.87 7.80
N ARG A 74 18.30 40.89 7.79
CA ARG A 74 19.12 39.83 7.18
C ARG A 74 20.15 39.37 8.18
N ILE A 75 20.07 38.09 8.57
CA ILE A 75 21.05 37.45 9.45
C ILE A 75 21.92 36.54 8.58
N ARG A 76 23.22 36.79 8.59
CA ARG A 76 24.25 35.97 7.93
C ARG A 76 25.14 35.34 8.98
N ASN A 77 25.18 34.03 9.01
CA ASN A 77 26.05 33.27 9.92
C ASN A 77 26.63 32.07 9.18
N ARG A 78 27.90 31.70 9.45
CA ARG A 78 28.53 30.53 8.86
C ARG A 78 27.86 29.20 9.29
N SER A 79 27.22 29.20 10.46
CA SER A 79 26.60 28.00 11.07
C SER A 79 25.10 27.88 10.79
N ALA A 80 24.49 28.80 10.04
CA ALA A 80 23.07 28.79 9.71
C ALA A 80 22.85 29.39 8.31
N PRO A 81 21.82 29.01 7.59
CA PRO A 81 21.48 29.59 6.30
C PRO A 81 21.10 31.08 6.46
N ASP A 82 21.32 31.86 5.38
CA ASP A 82 20.93 33.28 5.36
C ASP A 82 19.43 33.43 5.62
N LEU A 83 19.08 34.14 6.69
CA LEU A 83 17.71 34.44 7.05
C LEU A 83 17.38 35.87 6.62
N VAL A 84 16.28 36.02 5.87
CA VAL A 84 15.76 37.34 5.48
C VAL A 84 14.26 37.38 5.82
N LYS A 85 13.87 38.44 6.56
CA LYS A 85 12.44 38.67 6.89
C LYS A 85 12.14 40.15 6.95
N SER A 86 10.93 40.54 6.53
CA SER A 86 10.48 41.94 6.57
C SER A 86 9.39 42.12 7.63
N PHE A 87 9.42 43.28 8.30
CA PHE A 87 8.53 43.63 9.39
C PHE A 87 7.94 45.02 9.17
N ALA A 88 6.72 45.25 9.64
CA ALA A 88 6.09 46.57 9.59
C ALA A 88 6.72 47.55 10.61
N ARG A 89 7.09 47.02 11.78
CA ARG A 89 7.65 47.82 12.90
C ARG A 89 9.10 47.43 13.16
N LYS A 90 9.88 48.39 13.63
CA LYS A 90 11.27 48.17 14.00
C LYS A 90 11.40 47.28 15.23
N SER A 91 10.54 47.48 16.22
CA SER A 91 10.51 46.65 17.44
C SER A 91 10.40 45.14 17.13
N ASP A 92 9.50 44.78 16.23
CA ASP A 92 9.28 43.39 15.84
C ASP A 92 10.49 42.80 15.09
N ALA A 93 11.21 43.68 14.34
CA ALA A 93 12.45 43.31 13.66
C ALA A 93 13.59 43.07 14.66
N ASP A 94 13.71 43.95 15.66
CA ASP A 94 14.75 43.84 16.69
C ASP A 94 14.52 42.62 17.59
N GLU A 95 13.28 42.38 18.02
CA GLU A 95 12.89 41.22 18.81
C GLU A 95 13.16 39.91 18.08
N TRP A 96 12.72 39.81 16.82
CA TRP A 96 12.93 38.62 16.00
C TRP A 96 14.46 38.38 15.78
N THR A 97 15.24 39.44 15.60
CA THR A 97 16.69 39.33 15.43
C THR A 97 17.33 38.75 16.68
N ALA A 98 17.04 39.34 17.84
CA ALA A 98 17.57 38.88 19.13
C ALA A 98 17.22 37.41 19.41
N GLN A 99 15.97 37.01 19.14
CA GLN A 99 15.54 35.64 19.29
C GLN A 99 16.35 34.70 18.37
N ARG A 100 16.47 35.00 17.08
CA ARG A 100 17.17 34.14 16.11
C ARG A 100 18.70 34.10 16.35
N GLU A 101 19.31 35.20 16.69
CA GLU A 101 20.74 35.20 17.08
C GLU A 101 20.96 34.38 18.35
N GLY A 102 20.06 34.48 19.35
CA GLY A 102 20.10 33.66 20.55
C GLY A 102 19.96 32.14 20.25
N GLU A 103 19.05 31.75 19.39
CA GLU A 103 18.90 30.36 18.96
C GLU A 103 20.15 29.83 18.21
N ILE A 104 20.75 30.66 17.35
CA ILE A 104 21.98 30.32 16.60
C ILE A 104 23.16 30.18 17.57
N ALA A 105 23.30 31.13 18.53
CA ALA A 105 24.40 31.11 19.51
C ALA A 105 24.31 29.86 20.42
N LYS A 106 23.10 29.47 20.82
CA LYS A 106 22.83 28.25 21.60
C LYS A 106 22.89 26.97 20.78
N ARG A 107 23.15 27.03 19.47
CA ARG A 107 23.06 25.91 18.51
C ARG A 107 21.68 25.19 18.52
N GLN A 108 20.64 25.94 18.83
CA GLN A 108 19.25 25.45 18.87
C GLN A 108 18.43 25.89 17.65
N PHE A 109 19.06 26.59 16.72
CA PHE A 109 18.39 27.03 15.49
C PHE A 109 17.97 25.83 14.63
N VAL A 110 16.69 25.77 14.31
CA VAL A 110 16.08 24.76 13.44
C VAL A 110 15.49 25.46 12.22
N ASP A 111 15.89 25.02 11.04
CA ASP A 111 15.38 25.56 9.78
C ASP A 111 14.07 24.86 9.39
N TYR A 112 12.94 25.54 9.56
CA TYR A 112 11.62 25.02 9.19
C TYR A 112 11.19 25.36 7.76
N ARG A 113 12.02 26.07 6.96
CA ARG A 113 11.63 26.55 5.62
C ARG A 113 11.20 25.42 4.67
N GLU A 114 11.92 24.30 4.73
CA GLU A 114 11.52 23.13 3.91
C GLU A 114 10.21 22.49 4.41
N ALA A 115 9.96 22.49 5.71
CA ALA A 115 8.68 22.03 6.26
C ALA A 115 7.52 22.97 5.89
N ASP A 116 7.78 24.29 5.78
CA ASP A 116 6.77 25.26 5.34
C ASP A 116 6.43 25.17 3.85
N ARG A 117 7.41 24.80 3.02
CA ARG A 117 7.25 24.70 1.56
C ARG A 117 6.55 23.42 1.13
N ASN A 118 6.83 22.32 1.83
CA ASN A 118 6.36 21.00 1.43
C ASN A 118 5.10 20.59 2.17
N THR A 119 4.14 20.03 1.45
CA THR A 119 2.97 19.34 2.01
C THR A 119 3.30 17.87 2.29
N LEU A 120 2.46 17.20 3.06
CA LEU A 120 2.55 15.74 3.23
C LEU A 120 2.40 15.02 1.88
N GLY A 121 1.59 15.55 0.97
CA GLY A 121 1.42 15.01 -0.38
C GLY A 121 2.69 15.09 -1.21
N ASP A 122 3.48 16.17 -1.08
CA ASP A 122 4.77 16.31 -1.77
C ASP A 122 5.78 15.27 -1.26
N LEU A 123 5.81 15.03 0.04
CA LEU A 123 6.64 13.97 0.63
C LEU A 123 6.23 12.58 0.14
N LEU A 124 4.93 12.31 0.06
CA LEU A 124 4.41 11.04 -0.45
C LEU A 124 4.74 10.86 -1.94
N ALA A 125 4.66 11.93 -2.73
CA ALA A 125 5.06 11.91 -4.14
C ALA A 125 6.56 11.64 -4.30
N ARG A 126 7.40 12.29 -3.50
CA ARG A 126 8.83 12.03 -3.46
C ARG A 126 9.14 10.59 -3.04
N PHE A 127 8.48 10.10 -2.00
CA PHE A 127 8.62 8.70 -1.57
C PHE A 127 8.25 7.71 -2.67
N ALA A 128 7.15 7.97 -3.42
CA ALA A 128 6.74 7.14 -4.53
C ALA A 128 7.83 7.07 -5.62
N ARG A 129 8.40 8.22 -5.99
CA ARG A 129 9.48 8.30 -6.97
C ARG A 129 10.76 7.62 -6.49
N ASP A 130 11.22 7.95 -5.27
CA ASP A 130 12.55 7.52 -4.80
C ASP A 130 12.60 6.06 -4.31
N ARG A 131 11.47 5.49 -3.84
CA ARG A 131 11.43 4.18 -3.16
C ARG A 131 10.48 3.16 -3.79
N LEU A 132 9.56 3.57 -4.66
CA LEU A 132 8.58 2.69 -5.28
C LEU A 132 8.71 2.62 -6.80
N GLU A 133 9.64 3.36 -7.39
CA GLU A 133 9.94 3.28 -8.82
C GLU A 133 10.34 1.84 -9.22
N GLY A 134 9.85 1.38 -10.36
CA GLY A 134 10.06 0.01 -10.85
C GLY A 134 9.21 -1.06 -10.15
N ARG A 135 8.41 -0.73 -9.15
CA ARG A 135 7.46 -1.69 -8.56
C ARG A 135 6.20 -1.83 -9.41
N PRO A 136 5.52 -3.00 -9.34
CA PRO A 136 4.24 -3.19 -10.03
C PRO A 136 3.21 -2.13 -9.63
N LYS A 137 2.34 -1.72 -10.57
CA LYS A 137 1.27 -0.73 -10.32
C LYS A 137 0.30 -1.13 -9.19
N ASP A 138 0.16 -2.43 -8.95
CA ASP A 138 -0.66 -3.01 -7.88
C ASP A 138 0.12 -3.24 -6.57
N ASP A 139 1.35 -2.73 -6.45
CA ASP A 139 2.09 -2.77 -5.19
C ASP A 139 1.29 -2.10 -4.08
N PRO A 140 1.07 -2.79 -2.95
CA PRO A 140 0.23 -2.25 -1.88
C PRO A 140 0.72 -0.93 -1.29
N ASP A 141 2.03 -0.68 -1.26
CA ASP A 141 2.58 0.58 -0.76
C ASP A 141 2.38 1.70 -1.79
N ALA A 142 2.49 1.40 -3.10
CA ALA A 142 2.20 2.37 -4.16
C ALA A 142 0.72 2.81 -4.14
N VAL A 143 -0.21 1.85 -4.02
CA VAL A 143 -1.64 2.13 -3.92
C VAL A 143 -1.97 2.95 -2.67
N ARG A 144 -1.38 2.63 -1.51
CA ARG A 144 -1.59 3.40 -0.27
C ARG A 144 -1.01 4.80 -0.37
N THR A 145 0.19 4.94 -0.93
CA THR A 145 0.85 6.23 -1.11
C THR A 145 0.00 7.15 -1.98
N ALA A 146 -0.53 6.65 -3.10
CA ALA A 146 -1.43 7.43 -3.97
C ALA A 146 -2.70 7.87 -3.21
N LYS A 147 -3.36 6.96 -2.49
CA LYS A 147 -4.55 7.29 -1.70
C LYS A 147 -4.30 8.35 -0.63
N LEU A 148 -3.18 8.26 0.08
CA LEU A 148 -2.81 9.21 1.12
C LEU A 148 -2.48 10.58 0.53
N ARG A 149 -1.80 10.62 -0.61
CA ARG A 149 -1.49 11.86 -1.33
C ARG A 149 -2.75 12.60 -1.77
N ASP A 150 -3.72 11.87 -2.30
CA ASP A 150 -4.95 12.42 -2.85
C ASP A 150 -5.99 12.78 -1.76
N HIS A 151 -5.79 12.29 -0.52
CA HIS A 151 -6.65 12.60 0.62
C HIS A 151 -6.39 14.02 1.16
N ALA A 152 -7.38 14.60 1.90
CA ALA A 152 -7.27 15.94 2.49
C ALA A 152 -6.01 16.12 3.36
N ILE A 153 -5.59 15.07 4.09
CA ILE A 153 -4.38 15.08 4.91
C ILE A 153 -3.11 15.34 4.08
N GLY A 154 -3.09 14.93 2.80
CA GLY A 154 -1.97 15.19 1.90
C GLY A 154 -1.75 16.66 1.59
N ARG A 155 -2.74 17.53 1.78
CA ARG A 155 -2.67 18.97 1.51
C ARG A 155 -2.08 19.77 2.67
N ILE A 156 -1.91 19.16 3.83
CA ILE A 156 -1.40 19.84 5.03
C ILE A 156 0.10 20.04 4.90
N ARG A 157 0.58 21.27 5.17
CA ARG A 157 2.01 21.57 5.19
C ARG A 157 2.69 20.89 6.37
N MET A 158 3.92 20.47 6.17
CA MET A 158 4.67 19.72 7.18
C MET A 158 4.95 20.54 8.45
N SER A 159 5.08 21.87 8.35
CA SER A 159 5.30 22.76 9.50
C SER A 159 4.11 22.85 10.46
N VAL A 160 2.89 22.62 9.96
CA VAL A 160 1.65 22.73 10.74
C VAL A 160 0.99 21.37 11.00
N LEU A 161 1.49 20.28 10.41
CA LEU A 161 0.96 18.93 10.56
C LEU A 161 1.11 18.45 12.01
N GLN A 162 -0.02 18.18 12.66
CA GLN A 162 -0.10 17.71 14.05
C GLN A 162 -0.57 16.26 14.15
N SER A 163 -0.39 15.68 15.33
CA SER A 163 -0.89 14.35 15.62
C SER A 163 -2.43 14.28 15.65
N SER A 164 -3.10 15.39 15.94
CA SER A 164 -4.56 15.52 15.84
C SER A 164 -5.07 15.30 14.43
N ASP A 165 -4.37 15.80 13.41
CA ASP A 165 -4.75 15.60 12.00
C ASP A 165 -4.65 14.12 11.61
N ILE A 166 -3.61 13.44 12.10
CA ILE A 166 -3.42 12.00 11.90
C ILE A 166 -4.50 11.18 12.62
N VAL A 167 -4.92 11.64 13.82
CA VAL A 167 -6.02 11.01 14.58
C VAL A 167 -7.34 11.17 13.83
N THR A 168 -7.65 12.37 13.33
CA THR A 168 -8.84 12.64 12.52
C THR A 168 -8.86 11.73 11.28
N TYR A 169 -7.77 11.68 10.54
CA TYR A 169 -7.61 10.74 9.41
C TYR A 169 -7.88 9.29 9.82
N ARG A 170 -7.27 8.83 10.93
CA ARG A 170 -7.48 7.46 11.44
C ARG A 170 -8.96 7.18 11.69
N ASP A 171 -9.65 8.08 12.38
CA ASP A 171 -11.02 7.87 12.83
C ASP A 171 -12.02 7.91 11.67
N GLU A 172 -11.78 8.72 10.66
CA GLU A 172 -12.52 8.70 9.41
C GLU A 172 -12.30 7.37 8.66
N ARG A 173 -11.04 6.93 8.57
CA ARG A 173 -10.70 5.72 7.80
C ARG A 173 -11.20 4.42 8.42
N VAL A 174 -11.25 4.34 9.77
CA VAL A 174 -11.77 3.15 10.47
C VAL A 174 -13.24 2.90 10.15
N LYS A 175 -14.01 3.96 9.84
CA LYS A 175 -15.43 3.84 9.43
C LYS A 175 -15.60 3.19 8.05
N VAL A 176 -14.58 3.31 7.18
CA VAL A 176 -14.65 2.88 5.77
C VAL A 176 -13.90 1.58 5.52
N VAL A 177 -12.78 1.35 6.23
CA VAL A 177 -11.92 0.17 6.02
C VAL A 177 -11.54 -0.49 7.34
N LYS A 178 -11.14 -1.76 7.27
CA LYS A 178 -10.72 -2.51 8.47
C LYS A 178 -9.53 -1.86 9.18
N GLY A 179 -9.52 -1.93 10.52
CA GLY A 179 -8.47 -1.38 11.37
C GLY A 179 -7.05 -1.83 10.97
N ALA A 180 -6.89 -3.08 10.52
CA ALA A 180 -5.62 -3.58 10.00
C ALA A 180 -5.13 -2.85 8.73
N THR A 181 -6.02 -2.33 7.90
CA THR A 181 -5.67 -1.50 6.73
C THR A 181 -5.22 -0.12 7.17
N VAL A 182 -5.99 0.51 8.08
CA VAL A 182 -5.65 1.82 8.66
C VAL A 182 -4.30 1.77 9.36
N LYS A 183 -4.03 0.71 10.14
CA LYS A 183 -2.73 0.49 10.78
C LYS A 183 -1.59 0.56 9.76
N LYS A 184 -1.72 -0.08 8.59
CA LYS A 184 -0.70 -0.05 7.54
C LYS A 184 -0.57 1.31 6.86
N GLU A 185 -1.66 2.05 6.71
CA GLU A 185 -1.65 3.43 6.22
C GLU A 185 -0.88 4.34 7.19
N LEU A 186 -1.15 4.24 8.48
CA LEU A 186 -0.44 4.99 9.53
C LEU A 186 1.04 4.60 9.67
N GLU A 187 1.38 3.33 9.48
CA GLU A 187 2.77 2.85 9.45
C GLU A 187 3.53 3.44 8.27
N LEU A 188 2.87 3.53 7.11
CA LEU A 188 3.44 4.15 5.91
C LEU A 188 3.67 5.65 6.13
N LEU A 189 2.69 6.38 6.67
CA LEU A 189 2.84 7.80 7.02
C LEU A 189 4.00 8.02 7.98
N SER A 190 4.06 7.26 9.06
CA SER A 190 5.15 7.35 10.03
C SER A 190 6.52 7.10 9.39
N ARG A 191 6.62 6.13 8.49
CA ARG A 191 7.85 5.81 7.76
C ARG A 191 8.26 6.93 6.81
N VAL A 192 7.34 7.47 6.03
CA VAL A 192 7.62 8.57 5.08
C VAL A 192 8.09 9.81 5.82
N ILE A 193 7.42 10.20 6.90
CA ILE A 193 7.82 11.35 7.73
C ILE A 193 9.18 11.10 8.39
N ALA A 194 9.45 9.88 8.86
CA ALA A 194 10.76 9.56 9.43
C ALA A 194 11.90 9.69 8.41
N ILE A 195 11.69 9.22 7.17
CA ILE A 195 12.64 9.38 6.06
C ILE A 195 12.82 10.87 5.73
N ALA A 196 11.73 11.63 5.64
CA ALA A 196 11.78 13.05 5.33
C ALA A 196 12.58 13.84 6.36
N ARG A 197 12.45 13.49 7.66
CA ARG A 197 13.22 14.08 8.74
C ARG A 197 14.70 13.68 8.70
N ALA A 198 14.99 12.45 8.36
CA ALA A 198 16.36 11.92 8.36
C ALA A 198 17.15 12.28 7.10
N GLU A 199 16.52 12.24 5.93
CA GLU A 199 17.21 12.30 4.64
C GLU A 199 16.87 13.54 3.81
N TRP A 200 15.70 14.19 4.03
CA TRP A 200 15.22 15.25 3.14
C TRP A 200 15.25 16.64 3.75
N GLY A 201 15.85 16.80 4.93
CA GLY A 201 15.99 18.08 5.60
C GLY A 201 14.68 18.68 6.12
N ILE A 202 13.62 17.87 6.26
CA ILE A 202 12.35 18.31 6.83
C ILE A 202 12.45 18.33 8.36
N HIS A 203 12.67 19.49 8.92
CA HIS A 203 12.75 19.63 10.37
C HIS A 203 11.35 19.70 11.00
N MET A 204 11.12 18.82 11.97
CA MET A 204 9.92 18.75 12.81
C MET A 204 10.32 18.32 14.23
N ALA A 205 9.71 18.88 15.26
CA ALA A 205 10.00 18.53 16.66
C ALA A 205 9.82 17.04 16.94
N ALA A 206 8.74 16.46 16.45
CA ALA A 206 8.42 15.03 16.56
C ALA A 206 7.80 14.51 15.28
N ASN A 207 7.77 13.19 15.09
CA ASN A 207 6.98 12.58 14.01
C ASN A 207 5.52 12.47 14.48
N PRO A 208 4.58 13.27 13.92
CA PRO A 208 3.19 13.30 14.36
C PRO A 208 2.44 11.97 14.09
N ALA A 209 2.92 11.15 13.15
CA ALA A 209 2.36 9.83 12.85
C ALA A 209 3.02 8.70 13.65
N SER A 210 3.87 9.00 14.64
CA SER A 210 4.52 7.97 15.45
C SER A 210 3.52 7.14 16.25
N GLY A 211 3.84 5.87 16.51
CA GLY A 211 2.99 5.00 17.33
C GLY A 211 2.91 5.41 18.80
N ARG A 212 3.81 6.28 19.26
CA ARG A 212 3.76 6.87 20.62
C ARG A 212 2.71 7.96 20.72
N LEU A 213 2.52 8.77 19.68
CA LEU A 213 1.57 9.89 19.66
C LEU A 213 0.19 9.47 19.15
N VAL A 214 0.13 8.58 18.17
CA VAL A 214 -1.12 8.14 17.56
C VAL A 214 -1.31 6.64 17.81
N ARG A 215 -2.28 6.32 18.66
CA ARG A 215 -2.64 4.93 18.93
C ARG A 215 -3.14 4.25 17.65
N ARG A 216 -2.58 3.09 17.35
CA ARG A 216 -3.02 2.27 16.22
C ARG A 216 -4.38 1.63 16.52
N PRO A 217 -5.27 1.45 15.52
CA PRO A 217 -6.51 0.72 15.73
C PRO A 217 -6.23 -0.66 16.32
N ALA A 218 -6.97 -1.01 17.35
CA ALA A 218 -6.90 -2.35 17.93
C ALA A 218 -7.38 -3.39 16.91
N PRO A 219 -6.85 -4.62 16.93
CA PRO A 219 -7.43 -5.73 16.19
C PRO A 219 -8.89 -5.91 16.63
N GLN A 220 -9.79 -6.06 15.68
CA GLN A 220 -11.19 -6.41 15.96
C GLN A 220 -11.31 -7.93 16.03
N ASP A 221 -12.33 -8.40 16.76
CA ASP A 221 -12.69 -9.81 16.76
C ASP A 221 -12.93 -10.28 15.31
N GLY A 222 -12.27 -11.37 14.91
CA GLY A 222 -12.26 -11.86 13.53
C GLY A 222 -11.15 -11.30 12.61
N ASP A 223 -10.35 -10.33 13.04
CA ASP A 223 -9.15 -9.89 12.29
C ASP A 223 -8.05 -10.96 12.35
N VAL A 224 -7.98 -11.69 13.46
CA VAL A 224 -7.12 -12.86 13.62
C VAL A 224 -7.87 -14.08 13.14
N ARG A 225 -7.56 -14.52 11.92
CA ARG A 225 -8.21 -15.68 11.33
C ARG A 225 -7.51 -16.96 11.79
N ASP A 226 -8.28 -17.81 12.48
CA ASP A 226 -7.84 -19.16 12.91
C ASP A 226 -8.78 -20.23 12.31
N ARG A 227 -8.91 -20.21 10.98
CA ARG A 227 -9.78 -21.13 10.25
C ARG A 227 -9.05 -22.45 9.97
N ARG A 228 -9.52 -23.51 10.63
CA ARG A 228 -9.12 -24.90 10.40
C ARG A 228 -10.07 -25.57 9.38
N LEU A 229 -9.62 -26.65 8.76
CA LEU A 229 -10.48 -27.51 7.96
C LEU A 229 -11.34 -28.36 8.91
N ALA A 230 -12.67 -28.32 8.72
CA ALA A 230 -13.57 -29.10 9.54
C ALA A 230 -13.41 -30.60 9.29
N GLU A 231 -13.59 -31.38 10.33
CA GLU A 231 -13.50 -32.84 10.24
C GLU A 231 -14.68 -33.42 9.48
N VAL A 232 -15.86 -32.84 9.67
CA VAL A 232 -17.07 -33.18 8.93
C VAL A 232 -17.45 -32.01 8.05
N HIS A 233 -17.63 -32.28 6.75
CA HIS A 233 -18.06 -31.26 5.81
C HIS A 233 -19.59 -31.11 5.90
N VAL A 234 -20.03 -29.91 6.29
CA VAL A 234 -21.44 -29.49 6.15
C VAL A 234 -21.47 -28.49 5.00
N ALA A 235 -22.12 -28.84 3.90
CA ALA A 235 -22.32 -27.92 2.80
C ALA A 235 -23.25 -26.80 3.25
N VAL A 236 -22.69 -25.63 3.50
CA VAL A 236 -23.51 -24.41 3.69
C VAL A 236 -24.00 -24.00 2.31
N LYS A 237 -25.30 -24.13 2.07
CA LYS A 237 -25.92 -23.53 0.89
C LYS A 237 -25.60 -22.05 0.94
N ALA A 238 -24.77 -21.57 0.00
CA ALA A 238 -24.52 -20.15 -0.13
C ALA A 238 -25.89 -19.48 -0.38
N ASN A 239 -26.30 -18.58 0.50
CA ASN A 239 -27.37 -17.66 0.15
C ASN A 239 -26.92 -16.94 -1.12
N PRO A 240 -27.73 -16.88 -2.17
CA PRO A 240 -27.39 -16.08 -3.33
C PRO A 240 -27.07 -14.67 -2.82
N PRO A 241 -26.05 -13.99 -3.39
CA PRO A 241 -25.78 -12.60 -3.04
C PRO A 241 -27.09 -11.82 -3.21
N PRO A 242 -27.42 -10.88 -2.31
CA PRO A 242 -28.59 -10.03 -2.49
C PRO A 242 -28.53 -9.46 -3.90
N ALA A 243 -29.68 -9.49 -4.59
CA ALA A 243 -29.80 -8.90 -5.92
C ALA A 243 -29.25 -7.47 -5.83
N PRO A 244 -28.43 -7.02 -6.79
CA PRO A 244 -28.01 -5.63 -6.82
C PRO A 244 -29.28 -4.77 -6.82
N ASP A 245 -29.29 -3.74 -5.96
CA ASP A 245 -30.36 -2.76 -5.94
C ASP A 245 -30.63 -2.29 -7.37
N PRO A 246 -31.89 -2.14 -7.77
CA PRO A 246 -32.24 -1.71 -9.13
C PRO A 246 -31.72 -0.29 -9.34
N VAL A 247 -30.56 -0.19 -9.99
CA VAL A 247 -30.05 1.07 -10.52
C VAL A 247 -30.91 1.36 -11.74
N ASP A 248 -31.64 2.47 -11.68
CA ASP A 248 -32.47 3.03 -12.75
C ASP A 248 -33.66 2.17 -13.23
N GLY A 249 -34.80 2.30 -12.60
CA GLY A 249 -36.17 2.11 -13.08
C GLY A 249 -36.48 1.33 -14.37
N ARG A 250 -35.54 0.55 -14.90
CA ARG A 250 -35.72 -0.34 -16.05
C ARG A 250 -36.07 -1.74 -15.59
N ALA A 251 -37.19 -2.23 -16.01
CA ALA A 251 -37.61 -3.61 -15.81
C ALA A 251 -36.48 -4.57 -16.26
N PRO A 252 -36.21 -5.63 -15.48
CA PRO A 252 -35.21 -6.64 -15.87
C PRO A 252 -35.60 -7.22 -17.24
N PRO A 253 -34.62 -7.49 -18.13
CA PRO A 253 -34.90 -8.10 -19.42
C PRO A 253 -35.56 -9.48 -19.18
N THR A 254 -36.67 -9.73 -19.87
CA THR A 254 -37.40 -10.99 -19.87
C THR A 254 -36.41 -12.15 -20.11
N PRO A 255 -36.41 -13.20 -19.29
CA PRO A 255 -35.55 -14.34 -19.53
C PRO A 255 -35.82 -14.93 -20.90
N PRO A 256 -34.82 -15.26 -21.71
CA PRO A 256 -35.02 -15.92 -23.00
C PRO A 256 -35.76 -17.23 -22.78
N GLY A 257 -36.78 -17.48 -23.60
CA GLY A 257 -37.55 -18.70 -23.60
C GLY A 257 -36.68 -19.97 -23.66
N PRO A 258 -37.24 -21.18 -23.44
CA PRO A 258 -36.48 -22.41 -23.31
C PRO A 258 -35.69 -22.69 -24.59
N ALA A 259 -34.46 -22.20 -24.64
CA ALA A 259 -33.53 -22.59 -25.67
C ALA A 259 -33.22 -24.08 -25.48
N THR A 260 -33.37 -24.85 -26.52
CA THR A 260 -32.97 -26.26 -26.63
C THR A 260 -31.67 -26.50 -25.89
N ARG A 261 -31.75 -27.26 -24.80
CA ARG A 261 -30.64 -27.59 -23.89
C ARG A 261 -29.59 -28.36 -24.70
N ARG A 262 -28.57 -27.67 -25.17
CA ARG A 262 -27.36 -28.36 -25.69
C ARG A 262 -26.73 -29.04 -24.49
N ILE A 263 -26.76 -30.36 -24.46
CA ILE A 263 -26.03 -31.20 -23.50
C ILE A 263 -24.59 -30.73 -23.50
N ARG A 264 -24.16 -30.17 -22.37
CA ARG A 264 -22.76 -29.75 -22.18
C ARG A 264 -21.94 -30.99 -21.83
N PRO A 265 -20.69 -31.12 -22.26
CA PRO A 265 -19.84 -32.24 -21.84
C PRO A 265 -19.76 -32.44 -20.32
N ASP A 266 -20.16 -31.45 -19.54
CA ASP A 266 -20.12 -31.44 -18.08
C ASP A 266 -21.44 -31.96 -17.45
N ASP A 267 -22.55 -31.88 -18.16
CA ASP A 267 -23.82 -32.45 -17.70
C ASP A 267 -23.70 -34.00 -17.60
N ALA A 268 -22.78 -34.59 -18.36
CA ALA A 268 -22.47 -36.02 -18.30
C ALA A 268 -21.75 -36.44 -17.00
N TYR A 269 -21.14 -35.48 -16.27
CA TYR A 269 -20.48 -35.77 -15.00
C TYR A 269 -21.34 -35.43 -13.77
N GLU A 270 -22.34 -34.55 -13.92
CA GLU A 270 -23.31 -34.25 -12.85
C GLU A 270 -24.26 -35.41 -12.62
N ASP A 271 -24.53 -36.19 -13.65
CA ASP A 271 -25.42 -37.35 -13.62
C ASP A 271 -24.69 -38.71 -13.43
N ASP A 272 -23.34 -38.69 -13.25
CA ASP A 272 -22.57 -39.91 -12.98
C ASP A 272 -22.90 -40.41 -11.55
N PRO A 273 -23.56 -41.56 -11.38
CA PRO A 273 -23.96 -42.07 -10.08
C PRO A 273 -22.79 -42.33 -9.14
N GLU A 274 -21.58 -42.66 -9.65
CA GLU A 274 -20.40 -42.84 -8.83
C GLU A 274 -19.88 -41.48 -8.29
N ILE A 275 -19.93 -40.43 -9.10
CA ILE A 275 -19.54 -39.09 -8.67
C ILE A 275 -20.54 -38.54 -7.67
N THR A 276 -21.85 -38.72 -7.91
CA THR A 276 -22.92 -38.28 -7.01
C THR A 276 -22.84 -39.04 -5.69
N ALA A 277 -22.62 -40.35 -5.70
CA ALA A 277 -22.43 -41.16 -4.50
C ALA A 277 -21.15 -40.77 -3.75
N LEU A 278 -20.06 -40.44 -4.45
CA LEU A 278 -18.80 -40.03 -3.86
C LEU A 278 -18.90 -38.64 -3.20
N LEU A 279 -19.73 -37.76 -3.75
CA LEU A 279 -20.00 -36.43 -3.18
C LEU A 279 -20.98 -36.49 -2.00
N ALA A 280 -21.87 -37.46 -1.98
CA ALA A 280 -22.87 -37.70 -0.92
C ALA A 280 -22.30 -38.36 0.34
N MET A 281 -21.13 -39.03 0.24
CA MET A 281 -20.50 -39.63 1.42
C MET A 281 -20.03 -38.57 2.42
N PRO A 282 -20.26 -38.76 3.74
CA PRO A 282 -19.73 -37.92 4.77
C PRO A 282 -18.19 -37.89 4.68
N HIS A 283 -17.61 -36.70 4.54
CA HIS A 283 -16.17 -36.54 4.38
C HIS A 283 -15.74 -35.20 5.03
N SER A 284 -14.46 -35.13 5.35
CA SER A 284 -13.91 -33.89 5.89
C SER A 284 -13.91 -32.77 4.81
N GLU A 285 -13.92 -31.51 5.25
CA GLU A 285 -13.74 -30.38 4.33
C GLU A 285 -12.50 -30.51 3.45
N GLN A 286 -11.44 -31.12 3.98
CA GLN A 286 -10.25 -31.41 3.21
C GLN A 286 -10.54 -32.37 2.05
N GLN A 287 -11.26 -33.44 2.32
CA GLN A 287 -11.59 -34.43 1.29
C GLN A 287 -12.51 -33.81 0.23
N ALA A 288 -13.53 -33.04 0.65
CA ALA A 288 -14.42 -32.32 -0.25
C ALA A 288 -13.65 -31.35 -1.16
N LEU A 289 -12.78 -30.51 -0.56
CA LEU A 289 -11.97 -29.56 -1.28
C LEU A 289 -11.01 -30.25 -2.27
N LEU A 290 -10.34 -31.33 -1.85
CA LEU A 290 -9.43 -32.08 -2.71
C LEU A 290 -10.15 -32.76 -3.87
N ARG A 291 -11.36 -33.27 -3.65
CA ARG A 291 -12.20 -33.81 -4.72
C ARG A 291 -12.59 -32.70 -5.70
N ALA A 292 -13.05 -31.56 -5.23
CA ALA A 292 -13.39 -30.40 -6.08
C ALA A 292 -12.20 -29.88 -6.89
N CYS A 293 -10.98 -29.97 -6.34
CA CYS A 293 -9.75 -29.61 -7.07
C CYS A 293 -9.34 -30.64 -8.12
N ARG A 294 -9.68 -31.93 -7.91
CA ARG A 294 -9.32 -33.03 -8.80
C ARG A 294 -10.17 -33.03 -10.06
N TYR A 295 -11.46 -32.68 -9.94
CA TYR A 295 -12.39 -32.64 -11.06
C TYR A 295 -12.43 -31.23 -11.67
N PRO A 296 -11.94 -31.04 -12.89
CA PRO A 296 -11.86 -29.72 -13.52
C PRO A 296 -13.25 -29.24 -13.94
N ALA A 297 -13.87 -28.38 -13.13
CA ALA A 297 -15.10 -27.65 -13.51
C ALA A 297 -14.83 -26.45 -14.42
N TRP A 298 -13.72 -26.39 -15.08
CA TRP A 298 -13.46 -25.25 -15.95
C TRP A 298 -14.26 -25.28 -17.26
N PHE A 299 -15.04 -26.31 -17.48
CA PHE A 299 -15.98 -26.33 -18.60
C PHE A 299 -17.31 -25.64 -18.31
N THR A 300 -17.71 -25.47 -17.04
CA THR A 300 -19.07 -25.05 -16.69
C THR A 300 -19.33 -23.54 -16.62
N GLN A 301 -18.35 -22.64 -16.64
CA GLN A 301 -18.60 -21.21 -16.42
C GLN A 301 -17.97 -20.22 -17.41
N ARG A 302 -17.76 -20.56 -18.65
CA ARG A 302 -17.54 -19.55 -19.69
C ARG A 302 -18.77 -19.42 -20.59
N LYS A 303 -19.76 -18.69 -20.12
CA LYS A 303 -20.72 -17.96 -20.96
C LYS A 303 -19.99 -16.81 -21.65
N HIS A 304 -19.14 -17.11 -22.62
CA HIS A 304 -18.75 -16.18 -23.66
C HIS A 304 -18.76 -16.97 -24.95
N GLU A 305 -19.50 -16.46 -25.92
CA GLU A 305 -19.58 -16.96 -27.28
C GLU A 305 -18.17 -17.19 -27.82
N VAL A 306 -17.71 -18.42 -27.69
CA VAL A 306 -16.50 -18.87 -28.33
C VAL A 306 -16.91 -19.21 -29.75
N THR A 307 -16.55 -18.36 -30.71
CA THR A 307 -16.79 -18.65 -32.13
C THR A 307 -16.27 -20.05 -32.47
N ALA A 308 -16.95 -20.76 -33.36
CA ALA A 308 -16.58 -22.12 -33.80
C ALA A 308 -15.10 -22.21 -34.25
N ALA A 309 -14.54 -21.13 -34.82
CA ALA A 309 -13.13 -21.01 -35.20
C ALA A 309 -12.18 -21.04 -34.00
N THR A 310 -12.51 -20.30 -32.90
CA THR A 310 -11.70 -20.26 -31.68
C THR A 310 -11.76 -21.60 -30.93
N LEU A 311 -12.89 -22.29 -31.00
CA LEU A 311 -13.06 -23.63 -30.44
C LEU A 311 -12.21 -24.64 -31.20
N LYS A 312 -12.24 -24.59 -32.56
CA LYS A 312 -11.47 -25.46 -33.44
C LYS A 312 -9.96 -25.28 -33.26
N ALA A 313 -9.48 -24.02 -33.13
CA ALA A 313 -8.09 -23.71 -32.84
C ALA A 313 -7.65 -24.21 -31.46
N ARG A 314 -8.50 -24.10 -30.45
CA ARG A 314 -8.25 -24.60 -29.08
C ARG A 314 -8.24 -26.15 -29.04
N LEU A 315 -9.15 -26.80 -29.73
CA LEU A 315 -9.17 -28.27 -29.85
C LEU A 315 -7.94 -28.78 -30.57
N LYS A 316 -7.49 -28.12 -31.66
CA LYS A 316 -6.27 -28.43 -32.37
C LYS A 316 -5.01 -28.28 -31.47
N ARG A 317 -4.90 -27.22 -30.71
CA ARG A 317 -3.83 -27.04 -29.68
C ARG A 317 -3.90 -28.07 -28.55
N LYS A 318 -5.10 -28.46 -28.11
CA LYS A 318 -5.26 -29.54 -27.12
C LYS A 318 -4.94 -30.91 -27.67
N ALA A 319 -5.26 -31.19 -28.94
CA ALA A 319 -4.94 -32.45 -29.59
C ALA A 319 -3.43 -32.65 -29.77
N GLN A 320 -2.69 -31.58 -29.95
CA GLN A 320 -1.21 -31.58 -30.06
C GLN A 320 -0.47 -31.65 -28.70
N ALA A 321 -1.18 -31.40 -27.59
CA ALA A 321 -0.58 -31.54 -26.25
C ALA A 321 -0.48 -33.03 -25.88
N PRO A 322 0.64 -33.50 -25.30
CA PRO A 322 0.78 -34.88 -24.85
C PRO A 322 -0.38 -35.28 -23.93
N LEU A 323 -0.88 -36.51 -24.09
CA LEU A 323 -2.03 -37.02 -23.33
C LEU A 323 -1.88 -36.81 -21.82
N LYS A 324 -0.66 -36.96 -21.29
CA LYS A 324 -0.27 -36.64 -19.92
C LYS A 324 -0.57 -35.18 -19.53
N ALA A 325 -0.32 -34.20 -20.39
CA ALA A 325 -0.57 -32.80 -20.15
C ALA A 325 -2.09 -32.45 -20.13
N ARG A 326 -2.90 -33.19 -20.86
CA ARG A 326 -4.37 -33.05 -20.91
C ARG A 326 -5.03 -33.56 -19.62
N LEU A 327 -4.54 -34.67 -19.09
CA LEU A 327 -5.02 -35.26 -17.83
C LEU A 327 -4.53 -34.48 -16.59
N LEU A 328 -3.38 -33.82 -16.68
CA LEU A 328 -2.74 -33.14 -15.56
C LEU A 328 -3.27 -31.71 -15.31
N GLY A 329 -4.05 -31.12 -16.20
CA GLY A 329 -4.58 -29.76 -16.03
C GLY A 329 -5.43 -29.58 -14.77
N GLY A 330 -6.26 -30.56 -14.41
CA GLY A 330 -7.01 -30.60 -13.15
C GLY A 330 -6.15 -31.05 -11.95
N CYS A 331 -5.14 -31.88 -12.20
CA CYS A 331 -4.27 -32.41 -11.15
C CYS A 331 -3.34 -31.34 -10.55
N ARG A 332 -3.01 -30.27 -11.28
CA ARG A 332 -2.10 -29.21 -10.76
C ARG A 332 -2.66 -28.50 -9.53
N ILE A 333 -3.96 -28.15 -9.52
CA ILE A 333 -4.56 -27.47 -8.36
C ILE A 333 -4.69 -28.41 -7.18
N TRP A 334 -5.10 -29.65 -7.43
CA TRP A 334 -5.12 -30.69 -6.41
C TRP A 334 -3.73 -30.90 -5.80
N ALA A 335 -2.71 -31.01 -6.64
CA ALA A 335 -1.33 -31.17 -6.20
C ALA A 335 -0.88 -30.01 -5.31
N ILE A 336 -1.10 -28.76 -5.74
CA ILE A 336 -0.72 -27.55 -4.97
C ILE A 336 -1.48 -27.46 -3.66
N VAL A 337 -2.80 -27.73 -3.65
CA VAL A 337 -3.63 -27.68 -2.44
C VAL A 337 -3.20 -28.76 -1.46
N SER A 338 -2.98 -29.99 -1.93
CA SER A 338 -2.49 -31.08 -1.10
C SER A 338 -1.09 -30.77 -0.56
N PHE A 339 -0.21 -30.27 -1.43
CA PHE A 339 1.17 -29.93 -1.07
C PHE A 339 1.24 -28.76 -0.05
N ALA A 340 0.32 -27.78 -0.16
CA ALA A 340 0.20 -26.68 0.80
C ALA A 340 -0.12 -27.16 2.21
N ILE A 341 -1.01 -28.17 2.33
CA ILE A 341 -1.39 -28.77 3.62
C ILE A 341 -0.22 -29.58 4.21
N GLU A 342 0.48 -30.36 3.37
CA GLU A 342 1.58 -31.23 3.82
C GLU A 342 2.85 -30.45 4.23
N THR A 343 3.13 -29.32 3.58
CA THR A 343 4.38 -28.58 3.76
C THR A 343 4.22 -27.27 4.51
N ALA A 344 3.00 -26.81 4.74
CA ALA A 344 2.69 -25.50 5.31
C ALA A 344 3.37 -24.31 4.57
N MET A 345 3.80 -24.50 3.31
CA MET A 345 4.46 -23.46 2.52
C MET A 345 3.51 -22.32 2.14
N ARG A 346 4.08 -21.14 1.96
CA ARG A 346 3.31 -20.01 1.41
C ARG A 346 3.04 -20.21 -0.08
N ARG A 347 1.84 -19.79 -0.54
CA ARG A 347 1.47 -19.88 -1.97
C ARG A 347 2.55 -19.33 -2.90
N GLY A 348 3.12 -18.15 -2.57
CA GLY A 348 4.17 -17.53 -3.38
C GLY A 348 5.47 -18.32 -3.44
N GLU A 349 5.78 -19.10 -2.43
CA GLU A 349 6.95 -19.98 -2.39
C GLU A 349 6.72 -21.23 -3.25
N MET A 350 5.54 -21.82 -3.16
CA MET A 350 5.17 -23.01 -3.98
C MET A 350 5.22 -22.73 -5.48
N VAL A 351 4.67 -21.60 -5.93
CA VAL A 351 4.69 -21.25 -7.36
C VAL A 351 6.06 -20.85 -7.89
N LYS A 352 6.99 -20.50 -7.01
CA LYS A 352 8.39 -20.21 -7.34
C LYS A 352 9.32 -21.42 -7.18
N LEU A 353 8.78 -22.55 -6.71
CA LEU A 353 9.56 -23.77 -6.47
C LEU A 353 10.09 -24.33 -7.79
N ARG A 354 11.38 -24.57 -7.85
CA ARG A 354 12.06 -25.19 -9.00
C ARG A 354 12.60 -26.57 -8.63
N TRP A 355 12.79 -27.43 -9.60
CA TRP A 355 13.30 -28.78 -9.39
C TRP A 355 14.67 -28.82 -8.71
N LYS A 356 15.52 -27.82 -8.95
CA LYS A 356 16.83 -27.69 -8.27
C LYS A 356 16.74 -27.49 -6.76
N HIS A 357 15.57 -27.12 -6.24
CA HIS A 357 15.33 -26.96 -4.79
C HIS A 357 14.78 -28.22 -4.14
N VAL A 358 14.60 -29.31 -4.91
CA VAL A 358 13.90 -30.53 -4.48
C VAL A 358 14.89 -31.67 -4.33
N HIS A 359 15.13 -32.08 -3.10
CA HIS A 359 16.01 -33.18 -2.75
C HIS A 359 15.16 -34.41 -2.38
N LEU A 360 14.60 -35.09 -3.40
CA LEU A 360 13.64 -36.17 -3.19
C LEU A 360 14.25 -37.38 -2.45
N GLN A 361 15.52 -37.71 -2.73
CA GLN A 361 16.19 -38.84 -2.06
C GLN A 361 16.42 -38.60 -0.58
N GLN A 362 16.73 -37.34 -0.22
CA GLN A 362 16.94 -36.91 1.15
C GLN A 362 15.63 -36.49 1.85
N GLY A 363 14.51 -36.36 1.12
CA GLY A 363 13.20 -36.08 1.66
C GLY A 363 12.99 -34.63 2.12
N TYR A 364 13.63 -33.63 1.50
CA TYR A 364 13.45 -32.23 1.86
C TYR A 364 13.47 -31.28 0.66
N LEU A 365 13.04 -30.03 0.91
CA LEU A 365 13.21 -28.89 0.02
C LEU A 365 14.19 -27.91 0.65
N GLU A 366 15.06 -27.34 -0.19
CA GLU A 366 15.89 -26.20 0.17
C GLU A 366 15.31 -24.93 -0.47
N LEU A 367 14.80 -24.02 0.34
CA LEU A 367 14.21 -22.77 -0.10
C LEU A 367 15.22 -21.62 0.06
N PRO A 368 15.80 -21.11 -1.05
CA PRO A 368 16.75 -20.01 -0.96
C PRO A 368 16.06 -18.70 -0.57
N ALA A 369 16.85 -17.75 -0.07
CA ALA A 369 16.37 -16.43 0.36
C ALA A 369 15.56 -15.68 -0.71
N SER A 370 15.87 -15.90 -2.00
CA SER A 370 15.22 -15.23 -3.14
C SER A 370 13.73 -15.56 -3.32
N ILE A 371 13.31 -16.75 -2.87
CA ILE A 371 11.90 -17.18 -2.99
C ILE A 371 11.12 -17.07 -1.70
N THR A 372 11.79 -16.89 -0.55
CA THR A 372 11.15 -16.74 0.75
C THR A 372 10.71 -15.29 1.00
N LYS A 373 9.56 -15.11 1.68
CA LYS A 373 9.01 -13.77 1.96
C LYS A 373 9.92 -12.92 2.86
N ASN A 374 10.57 -13.55 3.83
CA ASN A 374 11.42 -12.90 4.83
C ASN A 374 12.91 -12.91 4.46
N ARG A 375 13.25 -13.31 3.22
CA ARG A 375 14.61 -13.37 2.67
C ARG A 375 15.59 -14.21 3.54
N LYS A 376 15.07 -15.17 4.29
CA LYS A 376 15.87 -16.15 5.04
C LYS A 376 15.73 -17.50 4.37
N PRO A 377 16.83 -18.19 4.05
CA PRO A 377 16.79 -19.56 3.53
C PRO A 377 16.24 -20.51 4.58
N ARG A 378 15.63 -21.60 4.17
CA ARG A 378 15.17 -22.65 5.09
C ARG A 378 14.98 -23.99 4.40
N ILE A 379 14.98 -25.02 5.20
CA ILE A 379 14.67 -26.39 4.81
C ILE A 379 13.21 -26.70 5.17
N VAL A 380 12.52 -27.40 4.27
CA VAL A 380 11.17 -27.93 4.50
C VAL A 380 11.21 -29.45 4.35
N PRO A 381 11.08 -30.22 5.44
CA PRO A 381 10.97 -31.68 5.38
C PRO A 381 9.72 -32.09 4.61
N LEU A 382 9.80 -33.19 3.87
CA LEU A 382 8.73 -33.73 3.06
C LEU A 382 8.11 -34.97 3.71
N THR A 383 6.80 -34.95 3.88
CA THR A 383 6.03 -36.16 4.20
C THR A 383 6.08 -37.14 3.03
N ALA A 384 5.85 -38.43 3.27
CA ALA A 384 5.72 -39.45 2.21
C ALA A 384 4.65 -39.05 1.17
N ARG A 385 3.58 -38.38 1.60
CA ARG A 385 2.55 -37.86 0.71
C ARG A 385 3.05 -36.67 -0.14
N ALA A 386 3.79 -35.74 0.44
CA ALA A 386 4.41 -34.63 -0.30
C ALA A 386 5.39 -35.14 -1.35
N MET A 387 6.21 -36.13 -1.02
CA MET A 387 7.12 -36.78 -1.98
C MET A 387 6.37 -37.43 -3.15
N ARG A 388 5.29 -38.18 -2.87
CA ARG A 388 4.44 -38.78 -3.92
C ARG A 388 3.81 -37.69 -4.83
N ILE A 389 3.35 -36.59 -4.26
CA ILE A 389 2.83 -35.47 -5.06
C ILE A 389 3.90 -34.92 -5.99
N LEU A 390 5.13 -34.70 -5.52
CA LEU A 390 6.24 -34.21 -6.33
C LEU A 390 6.64 -35.22 -7.43
N ALA A 391 6.69 -36.50 -7.10
CA ALA A 391 7.02 -37.57 -8.04
C ALA A 391 6.03 -37.64 -9.23
N THR A 392 4.76 -37.24 -9.03
CA THR A 392 3.73 -37.19 -10.08
C THR A 392 3.75 -35.93 -10.93
N GLN A 393 4.54 -34.90 -10.55
CA GLN A 393 4.59 -33.66 -11.35
C GLN A 393 5.44 -33.85 -12.62
N PRO A 394 5.01 -33.28 -13.76
CA PRO A 394 5.77 -33.36 -15.00
C PRO A 394 7.07 -32.55 -14.89
N ARG A 395 8.18 -33.13 -15.31
CA ARG A 395 9.48 -32.45 -15.40
C ARG A 395 9.71 -31.83 -16.77
N CYS A 396 8.74 -31.01 -17.22
CA CYS A 396 8.81 -30.37 -18.55
C CYS A 396 9.54 -29.02 -18.55
N GLY A 397 10.06 -28.57 -17.40
CA GLY A 397 10.75 -27.30 -17.23
C GLY A 397 11.36 -27.16 -15.85
N GLU A 398 11.88 -26.00 -15.52
CA GLU A 398 12.51 -25.75 -14.23
C GLU A 398 11.51 -25.69 -13.06
N SER A 399 10.27 -25.23 -13.32
CA SER A 399 9.23 -25.05 -12.31
C SER A 399 8.58 -26.38 -11.94
N VAL A 400 8.39 -26.63 -10.65
CA VAL A 400 7.70 -27.84 -10.15
C VAL A 400 6.22 -27.82 -10.53
N PHE A 401 5.52 -26.70 -10.31
CA PHE A 401 4.07 -26.59 -10.51
C PHE A 401 3.67 -25.80 -11.77
N ASP A 402 4.59 -25.17 -12.49
CA ASP A 402 4.38 -24.41 -13.72
C ASP A 402 3.06 -23.60 -13.71
N THR A 403 2.89 -22.72 -12.74
CA THR A 403 1.71 -21.91 -12.54
C THR A 403 2.05 -20.61 -11.83
N ASN A 404 1.11 -19.67 -11.74
CA ASN A 404 1.27 -18.42 -11.03
C ASN A 404 0.29 -18.28 -9.86
N ALA A 405 0.58 -17.36 -8.95
CA ALA A 405 -0.17 -17.16 -7.71
C ALA A 405 -1.65 -16.76 -7.96
N ASN A 406 -1.93 -16.05 -9.06
CA ASN A 406 -3.29 -15.65 -9.40
C ASN A 406 -4.11 -16.82 -9.92
N THR A 407 -3.52 -17.64 -10.77
CA THR A 407 -4.16 -18.88 -11.27
C THR A 407 -4.53 -19.80 -10.12
N VAL A 408 -3.61 -20.02 -9.16
CA VAL A 408 -3.89 -20.81 -7.95
C VAL A 408 -5.05 -20.21 -7.16
N LYS A 409 -5.06 -18.88 -6.94
CA LYS A 409 -6.12 -18.17 -6.21
C LYS A 409 -7.50 -18.38 -6.87
N LEU A 410 -7.57 -18.20 -8.20
CA LEU A 410 -8.83 -18.30 -8.94
C LEU A 410 -9.34 -19.74 -9.00
N ALA A 411 -8.46 -20.70 -9.24
CA ALA A 411 -8.83 -22.11 -9.28
C ALA A 411 -9.28 -22.61 -7.89
N PHE A 412 -8.58 -22.23 -6.83
CA PHE A 412 -8.98 -22.53 -5.45
C PHE A 412 -10.33 -21.91 -5.09
N ARG A 413 -10.58 -20.65 -5.49
CA ARG A 413 -11.85 -20.00 -5.28
C ARG A 413 -13.01 -20.81 -5.90
N ARG A 414 -12.86 -21.25 -7.14
CA ARG A 414 -13.87 -22.08 -7.82
C ARG A 414 -14.07 -23.41 -7.12
N ALA A 415 -12.99 -24.06 -6.66
CA ALA A 415 -13.09 -25.34 -5.96
C ALA A 415 -13.85 -25.20 -4.63
N ARG A 416 -13.52 -24.18 -3.81
CA ARG A 416 -14.18 -23.94 -2.53
C ARG A 416 -15.67 -23.57 -2.67
N GLU A 417 -16.00 -22.74 -3.68
CA GLU A 417 -17.38 -22.34 -4.00
C GLU A 417 -18.23 -23.55 -4.35
N ARG A 418 -17.64 -24.52 -5.08
CA ARG A 418 -18.32 -25.76 -5.48
C ARG A 418 -18.68 -26.67 -4.30
N VAL A 419 -17.85 -26.69 -3.28
CA VAL A 419 -18.10 -27.51 -2.07
C VAL A 419 -18.73 -26.72 -0.93
N GLY A 420 -19.17 -25.48 -1.17
CA GLY A 420 -19.82 -24.66 -0.16
C GLY A 420 -18.89 -24.07 0.91
N CYS A 421 -17.56 -24.25 0.79
CA CYS A 421 -16.58 -23.69 1.74
C CYS A 421 -16.19 -22.26 1.37
N VAL A 422 -17.17 -21.37 1.16
CA VAL A 422 -16.97 -20.02 0.59
C VAL A 422 -16.08 -19.10 1.42
N ASP A 423 -15.96 -19.35 2.71
CA ASP A 423 -15.12 -18.62 3.63
C ASP A 423 -13.64 -19.02 3.54
N LEU A 424 -13.31 -20.22 3.02
CA LEU A 424 -11.98 -20.79 3.01
C LEU A 424 -11.04 -20.03 2.06
N ARG A 425 -9.80 -19.81 2.48
CA ARG A 425 -8.74 -19.13 1.72
C ARG A 425 -7.54 -20.05 1.51
N VAL A 426 -6.76 -19.84 0.46
CA VAL A 426 -5.51 -20.59 0.22
C VAL A 426 -4.56 -20.50 1.42
N HIS A 427 -4.57 -19.39 2.17
CA HIS A 427 -3.70 -19.22 3.33
C HIS A 427 -4.11 -20.10 4.51
N ASP A 428 -5.41 -20.46 4.59
CA ASP A 428 -5.92 -21.35 5.64
C ASP A 428 -5.37 -22.79 5.52
N LEU A 429 -4.97 -23.19 4.30
CA LEU A 429 -4.26 -24.46 4.08
C LEU A 429 -2.91 -24.48 4.78
N ARG A 430 -2.21 -23.34 4.83
CA ARG A 430 -0.97 -23.22 5.58
C ARG A 430 -1.25 -23.22 7.09
N HIS A 431 -2.33 -22.58 7.54
CA HIS A 431 -2.75 -22.66 8.93
C HIS A 431 -2.98 -24.12 9.31
N GLU A 432 -3.74 -24.86 8.50
CA GLU A 432 -3.99 -26.28 8.68
C GLU A 432 -2.69 -27.09 8.72
N GLY A 433 -1.79 -26.89 7.74
CA GLY A 433 -0.49 -27.57 7.71
C GLY A 433 0.37 -27.26 8.92
N THR A 434 0.42 -25.99 9.37
CA THR A 434 1.18 -25.60 10.56
C THR A 434 0.61 -26.26 11.82
N SER A 435 -0.72 -26.27 12.00
CA SER A 435 -1.35 -26.94 13.14
C SER A 435 -1.06 -28.44 13.16
N ARG A 436 -1.06 -29.09 11.98
CA ARG A 436 -0.71 -30.53 11.88
C ARG A 436 0.71 -30.82 12.28
N LEU A 437 1.66 -29.92 12.02
CA LEU A 437 3.03 -30.09 12.53
C LEU A 437 3.05 -30.12 14.06
N PHE A 438 2.28 -29.26 14.73
CA PHE A 438 2.14 -29.29 16.19
C PHE A 438 1.42 -30.55 16.71
N GLU A 439 0.44 -31.06 15.95
CA GLU A 439 -0.40 -32.19 16.36
C GLU A 439 0.28 -33.54 16.11
N LYS A 440 1.00 -33.69 15.00
CA LYS A 440 1.46 -34.97 14.46
C LYS A 440 2.97 -35.20 14.54
N THR A 441 3.72 -34.21 15.05
CA THR A 441 5.17 -34.31 15.18
C THR A 441 5.59 -33.90 16.57
N ASP A 442 6.77 -34.37 16.98
CA ASP A 442 7.41 -34.01 18.25
C ASP A 442 8.30 -32.76 18.10
N LEU A 443 8.23 -32.08 16.97
CA LEU A 443 8.99 -30.87 16.73
C LEU A 443 8.61 -29.76 17.72
N ARG A 444 9.62 -29.08 18.24
CA ARG A 444 9.42 -27.91 19.11
C ARG A 444 8.93 -26.70 18.30
N ALA A 445 8.33 -25.74 18.98
CA ALA A 445 7.76 -24.55 18.32
C ALA A 445 8.78 -23.77 17.47
N ASN A 446 10.05 -23.69 17.91
CA ASN A 446 11.12 -23.05 17.15
C ASN A 446 11.48 -23.84 15.88
N GLU A 447 11.48 -25.17 15.92
CA GLU A 447 11.73 -26.03 14.75
C GLU A 447 10.58 -25.92 13.75
N ILE A 448 9.32 -25.95 14.23
CA ILE A 448 8.14 -25.67 13.40
C ILE A 448 8.22 -24.26 12.80
N GLY A 449 8.68 -23.28 13.58
CA GLY A 449 8.94 -21.93 13.10
C GLY A 449 9.96 -21.90 11.96
N HIS A 450 11.02 -22.69 12.08
CA HIS A 450 12.03 -22.82 11.03
C HIS A 450 11.45 -23.44 9.75
N VAL A 451 10.75 -24.57 9.87
CA VAL A 451 10.10 -25.26 8.73
C VAL A 451 9.12 -24.34 8.02
N THR A 452 8.24 -23.69 8.77
CA THR A 452 7.18 -22.83 8.21
C THR A 452 7.67 -21.45 7.82
N GLY A 453 8.81 -20.99 8.35
CA GLY A 453 9.37 -19.65 8.14
C GLY A 453 8.61 -18.57 8.91
N HIS A 454 8.16 -18.85 10.14
CA HIS A 454 7.72 -17.85 11.10
C HIS A 454 8.94 -17.32 11.85
N THR A 455 9.12 -16.00 11.84
CA THR A 455 10.25 -15.33 12.50
C THR A 455 9.91 -14.85 13.91
N ASP A 456 8.63 -14.68 14.20
CA ASP A 456 8.11 -14.27 15.50
C ASP A 456 7.44 -15.49 16.17
N PRO A 457 7.94 -15.97 17.29
CA PRO A 457 7.35 -17.10 18.03
C PRO A 457 5.89 -16.85 18.44
N ARG A 458 5.52 -15.62 18.73
CA ARG A 458 4.14 -15.24 19.09
C ARG A 458 3.13 -15.57 17.98
N MET A 459 3.58 -15.57 16.73
CA MET A 459 2.73 -15.99 15.61
C MET A 459 2.41 -17.49 15.64
N LEU A 460 3.19 -18.29 16.36
CA LEU A 460 2.99 -19.73 16.49
C LEU A 460 2.08 -20.08 17.68
N GLU A 461 1.95 -19.21 18.68
CA GLU A 461 1.09 -19.43 19.85
C GLU A 461 -0.35 -19.77 19.47
N ARG A 462 -0.89 -19.15 18.42
CA ARG A 462 -2.23 -19.45 17.88
C ARG A 462 -2.39 -20.91 17.45
N TYR A 463 -1.34 -21.58 17.04
CA TYR A 463 -1.37 -22.96 16.60
C TYR A 463 -1.19 -23.94 17.77
N TYR A 464 -0.79 -23.41 18.92
CA TYR A 464 -0.68 -24.17 20.16
C TYR A 464 -2.03 -24.44 20.80
N ASN A 465 -3.04 -23.59 20.50
CA ASN A 465 -4.44 -23.79 20.91
C ASN A 465 -5.06 -24.93 20.11
N LYS A 466 -4.73 -26.13 20.52
CA LYS A 466 -5.16 -27.38 19.91
C LYS A 466 -6.61 -27.69 20.25
N ARG A 467 -7.19 -28.58 19.48
CA ARG A 467 -8.43 -29.28 19.86
C ARG A 467 -8.21 -29.84 21.26
N PRO A 468 -9.05 -29.49 22.25
CA PRO A 468 -8.82 -29.88 23.63
C PRO A 468 -8.58 -31.38 23.82
N GLY A 469 -9.30 -32.22 23.07
CA GLY A 469 -9.16 -33.68 23.13
C GLY A 469 -7.76 -34.19 22.73
N GLU A 470 -7.18 -33.66 21.63
CA GLU A 470 -5.83 -34.07 21.18
C GLU A 470 -4.75 -33.61 22.16
N PHE A 471 -4.91 -32.43 22.76
CA PHE A 471 -4.00 -31.95 23.79
C PHE A 471 -4.03 -32.84 25.04
N VAL A 472 -5.21 -33.19 25.52
CA VAL A 472 -5.40 -34.08 26.69
C VAL A 472 -4.82 -35.45 26.40
N GLU A 473 -5.04 -36.00 25.21
CA GLU A 473 -4.52 -37.33 24.85
C GLU A 473 -2.96 -37.33 24.81
N ARG A 474 -2.37 -36.30 24.22
CA ARG A 474 -0.89 -36.15 24.19
C ARG A 474 -0.32 -35.96 25.60
N PHE A 475 -0.97 -35.14 26.43
CA PHE A 475 -0.60 -34.99 27.84
C PHE A 475 -0.61 -36.33 28.57
N ARG A 476 -1.69 -37.12 28.42
CA ARG A 476 -1.79 -38.45 29.03
C ARG A 476 -0.72 -39.42 28.53
N ARG A 477 -0.34 -39.34 27.23
CA ARG A 477 0.74 -40.19 26.69
C ARG A 477 2.10 -39.83 27.25
N SER A 478 2.36 -38.57 27.61
CA SER A 478 3.61 -38.09 28.17
C SER A 478 3.83 -38.52 29.63
N PHE A 479 2.77 -39.00 30.30
CA PHE A 479 2.82 -39.51 31.68
C PHE A 479 2.78 -41.04 31.75
N LYS A 480 2.87 -41.74 30.64
CA LYS A 480 3.10 -43.17 30.55
C LYS A 480 4.59 -43.45 30.30
#